data_16bc6ce5265cd6aec491ab1a429ddb86
#
_entry.id   16bc6ce5265cd6aec491ab1a429ddb86
#
_cell.length_a   1.000
_cell.length_b   1.000
_cell.length_c   1.000
_cell.angle_alpha   90.00
_cell.angle_beta   90.00
_cell.angle_gamma   90.00
#
_symmetry.space_group_name_H-M   'P 1'
#
loop_
_entity.id
_entity.type
_entity.pdbx_description
1 polymer ?
#
loop_
_entity_poly.entity_id
_entity_poly.type
_entity_poly.pdbx_seq_one_letter_code
_entity_poly.pdbx_strand_id
1 'polypeptide(L)'
;MIEVYIYPVTGKPYMKQIPDSLEGLQQVVGGYIEVARHPATEVVSFAFNNTKPPQVLLLVNENGLLEKLPPNENIEGIVGQCFFIRAIDFK
;
A
#
# COMPACT_ATOMS: atom_id res chain seq x y z
N MET A 1 -7.85 11.79 -8.81
CA MET A 1 -7.83 10.70 -7.80
C MET A 1 -7.14 9.48 -8.37
N ILE A 2 -6.44 8.74 -7.54
CA ILE A 2 -5.82 7.48 -7.93
C ILE A 2 -6.39 6.35 -7.09
N GLU A 3 -6.38 5.15 -7.64
CA GLU A 3 -6.88 3.96 -6.97
C GLU A 3 -5.74 3.24 -6.27
N VAL A 4 -5.96 2.87 -5.01
CA VAL A 4 -5.00 2.10 -4.22
C VAL A 4 -5.70 0.92 -3.57
N TYR A 5 -4.94 -0.13 -3.26
CA TYR A 5 -5.45 -1.31 -2.58
C TYR A 5 -4.89 -1.29 -1.16
N ILE A 6 -5.75 -0.98 -0.19
CA ILE A 6 -5.34 -0.79 1.21
C ILE A 6 -5.37 -2.10 1.96
N TYR A 7 -4.27 -2.37 2.67
CA TYR A 7 -4.14 -3.48 3.60
C TYR A 7 -4.16 -2.93 5.02
N PRO A 8 -5.34 -2.88 5.67
CA PRO A 8 -5.41 -2.39 7.05
C PRO A 8 -4.71 -3.36 7.99
N VAL A 9 -4.36 -2.89 9.18
CA VAL A 9 -3.73 -3.75 10.21
C VAL A 9 -4.63 -4.94 10.51
N THR A 10 -5.93 -4.70 10.65
CA THR A 10 -6.94 -5.74 10.86
C THR A 10 -8.08 -5.55 9.87
N GLY A 11 -8.84 -6.61 9.62
CA GLY A 11 -9.94 -6.55 8.69
C GLY A 11 -9.52 -6.90 7.28
N LYS A 12 -10.43 -6.72 6.33
CA LYS A 12 -10.19 -7.13 4.95
C LYS A 12 -9.56 -6.02 4.12
N PRO A 13 -8.59 -6.34 3.25
CA PRO A 13 -8.09 -5.38 2.27
C PRO A 13 -9.21 -4.83 1.38
N TYR A 14 -9.06 -3.58 0.95
CA TYR A 14 -10.08 -2.93 0.12
C TYR A 14 -9.48 -1.91 -0.83
N MET A 15 -10.17 -1.70 -1.95
CA MET A 15 -9.81 -0.66 -2.92
C MET A 15 -10.36 0.69 -2.47
N LYS A 16 -9.60 1.74 -2.72
CA LYS A 16 -10.02 3.09 -2.39
C LYS A 16 -9.46 4.10 -3.37
N GLN A 17 -10.24 5.14 -3.63
CA GLN A 17 -9.77 6.31 -4.39
C GLN A 17 -9.21 7.33 -3.40
N ILE A 18 -8.00 7.80 -3.66
CA ILE A 18 -7.36 8.82 -2.82
C ILE A 18 -6.86 9.98 -3.68
N PRO A 19 -6.61 11.17 -3.07
CA PRO A 19 -6.03 12.27 -3.82
C PRO A 19 -4.66 11.91 -4.42
N ASP A 20 -4.44 12.34 -5.65
CA ASP A 20 -3.16 12.13 -6.36
C ASP A 20 -2.15 13.17 -5.87
N SER A 21 -1.69 12.99 -4.64
CA SER A 21 -0.75 13.90 -4.00
C SER A 21 0.09 13.14 -2.99
N LEU A 22 1.27 13.67 -2.66
CA LEU A 22 2.11 13.10 -1.63
C LEU A 22 1.36 13.01 -0.30
N GLU A 23 0.62 14.07 0.06
CA GLU A 23 -0.18 14.05 1.28
C GLU A 23 -1.22 12.95 1.30
N GLY A 24 -1.89 12.72 0.17
CA GLY A 24 -2.86 11.63 0.06
C GLY A 24 -2.24 10.27 0.31
N LEU A 25 -1.05 10.04 -0.23
CA LEU A 25 -0.31 8.80 -0.01
C LEU A 25 0.13 8.66 1.45
N GLN A 26 0.65 9.74 2.02
CA GLN A 26 1.12 9.73 3.40
C GLN A 26 0.00 9.50 4.40
N GLN A 27 -1.20 10.01 4.14
CA GLN A 27 -2.33 9.81 5.04
C GLN A 27 -2.72 8.35 5.15
N VAL A 28 -2.54 7.56 4.10
CA VAL A 28 -2.89 6.14 4.15
C VAL A 28 -2.07 5.40 5.19
N VAL A 29 -0.78 5.69 5.27
CA VAL A 29 0.12 5.00 6.21
C VAL A 29 0.36 5.77 7.50
N GLY A 30 -0.15 6.99 7.59
CA GLY A 30 -0.02 7.81 8.79
C GLY A 30 1.36 8.42 8.99
N GLY A 31 2.13 8.62 7.94
CA GLY A 31 3.47 9.18 8.03
C GLY A 31 4.19 9.19 6.69
N TYR A 32 5.51 9.32 6.72
CA TYR A 32 6.31 9.24 5.50
C TYR A 32 6.21 7.86 4.87
N ILE A 33 6.28 7.83 3.53
CA ILE A 33 6.14 6.57 2.78
C ILE A 33 7.50 6.05 2.33
N GLU A 34 7.57 4.73 2.22
CA GLU A 34 8.73 4.01 1.69
C GLU A 34 8.23 2.90 0.77
N VAL A 35 8.91 2.71 -0.34
CA VAL A 35 8.61 1.58 -1.22
C VAL A 35 9.26 0.34 -0.64
N ALA A 36 8.46 -0.67 -0.34
CA ALA A 36 8.95 -1.94 0.20
C ALA A 36 8.92 -3.02 -0.87
N ARG A 37 9.86 -3.96 -0.79
CA ARG A 37 9.86 -5.13 -1.64
C ARG A 37 9.15 -6.27 -0.91
N HIS A 38 8.16 -6.85 -1.58
CA HIS A 38 7.39 -7.95 -1.00
C HIS A 38 6.81 -8.82 -2.11
N PRO A 39 6.82 -10.16 -1.95
CA PRO A 39 6.28 -11.06 -2.97
C PRO A 39 4.79 -10.83 -3.26
N ALA A 40 4.04 -10.28 -2.31
CA ALA A 40 2.62 -10.00 -2.49
C ALA A 40 2.33 -9.07 -3.66
N THR A 41 3.30 -8.26 -4.12
CA THR A 41 3.08 -7.36 -5.26
C THR A 41 2.70 -8.13 -6.52
N GLU A 42 3.21 -9.35 -6.70
CA GLU A 42 2.89 -10.16 -7.87
C GLU A 42 1.43 -10.61 -7.86
N VAL A 43 0.92 -10.98 -6.70
CA VAL A 43 -0.46 -11.44 -6.55
C VAL A 43 -1.43 -10.27 -6.63
N VAL A 44 -1.10 -9.19 -5.94
CA VAL A 44 -1.98 -8.01 -5.82
C VAL A 44 -2.15 -7.29 -7.16
N SER A 45 -1.19 -7.42 -8.07
CA SER A 45 -1.30 -6.76 -9.38
C SER A 45 -2.62 -7.09 -10.08
N PHE A 46 -3.17 -8.27 -9.85
CA PHE A 46 -4.45 -8.66 -10.45
C PHE A 46 -5.64 -7.90 -9.88
N ALA A 47 -5.52 -7.34 -8.68
CA ALA A 47 -6.59 -6.57 -8.06
C ALA A 47 -6.88 -5.26 -8.80
N PHE A 48 -5.94 -4.79 -9.61
CA PHE A 48 -6.09 -3.54 -10.36
C PHE A 48 -6.78 -3.74 -11.71
N ASN A 49 -7.34 -4.90 -11.93
CA ASN A 49 -8.33 -5.19 -12.97
C ASN A 49 -7.95 -4.78 -14.39
N ASN A 50 -7.03 -5.51 -14.99
CA ASN A 50 -6.70 -5.33 -16.40
C ASN A 50 -6.46 -6.67 -17.06
N THR A 51 -6.63 -6.71 -18.37
CA THR A 51 -6.28 -7.87 -19.16
C THR A 51 -4.79 -8.17 -19.07
N LYS A 52 -3.99 -7.15 -18.76
CA LYS A 52 -2.57 -7.27 -18.50
C LYS A 52 -2.31 -6.63 -17.13
N PRO A 53 -1.90 -7.43 -16.13
CA PRO A 53 -1.67 -6.89 -14.79
C PRO A 53 -0.62 -5.77 -14.82
N PRO A 54 -0.89 -4.63 -14.18
CA PRO A 54 0.09 -3.54 -14.11
C PRO A 54 1.21 -3.89 -13.16
N GLN A 55 2.34 -3.19 -13.30
CA GLN A 55 3.37 -3.23 -12.29
C GLN A 55 2.87 -2.51 -11.05
N VAL A 56 3.07 -3.11 -9.87
CA VAL A 56 2.53 -2.64 -8.62
C VAL A 56 3.66 -2.44 -7.61
N LEU A 57 3.53 -1.39 -6.81
CA LEU A 57 4.46 -1.10 -5.72
C LEU A 57 3.73 -1.22 -4.39
N LEU A 58 4.46 -1.68 -3.36
CA LEU A 58 3.97 -1.67 -1.99
C LEU A 58 4.54 -0.45 -1.26
N LEU A 59 3.66 0.35 -0.67
CA LEU A 59 4.05 1.53 0.11
C LEU A 59 3.73 1.31 1.58
N VAL A 60 4.71 1.59 2.43
CA VAL A 60 4.61 1.37 3.87
C VAL A 60 5.03 2.65 4.61
N ASN A 61 4.74 2.71 5.92
CA ASN A 61 5.23 3.80 6.77
C ASN A 61 6.73 3.61 6.96
N GLU A 62 7.52 4.60 6.54
CA GLU A 62 8.98 4.57 6.64
C GLU A 62 9.48 4.36 8.07
N ASN A 63 8.76 4.89 9.05
CA ASN A 63 9.15 4.85 10.45
C ASN A 63 8.29 3.88 11.27
N GLY A 64 7.62 2.93 10.62
CA GLY A 64 6.69 2.03 11.29
C GLY A 64 7.28 1.29 12.49
N LEU A 65 8.50 0.78 12.36
CA LEU A 65 9.17 0.08 13.46
C LEU A 65 9.54 1.04 14.60
N LEU A 66 10.02 2.23 14.26
CA LEU A 66 10.38 3.24 15.26
C LEU A 66 9.14 3.75 16.01
N GLU A 67 8.02 3.86 15.33
CA GLU A 67 6.75 4.30 15.92
C GLU A 67 6.02 3.15 16.61
N LYS A 68 6.57 1.95 16.58
CA LYS A 68 5.99 0.75 17.19
C LYS A 68 4.58 0.45 16.69
N LEU A 69 4.37 0.64 15.39
CA LEU A 69 3.08 0.31 14.79
C LEU A 69 2.81 -1.20 14.90
N PRO A 70 1.54 -1.59 15.06
CA PRO A 70 1.22 -3.01 15.21
C PRO A 70 1.51 -3.79 13.93
N PRO A 71 1.85 -5.09 14.05
CA PRO A 71 2.01 -5.94 12.87
C PRO A 71 0.74 -5.96 12.04
N ASN A 72 0.89 -5.93 10.72
CA ASN A 72 -0.23 -6.02 9.81
C ASN A 72 -0.67 -7.48 9.68
N GLU A 73 -1.93 -7.77 9.99
CA GLU A 73 -2.46 -9.13 9.94
C GLU A 73 -2.64 -9.65 8.53
N ASN A 74 -2.68 -8.77 7.56
CA ASN A 74 -2.96 -9.13 6.16
C ASN A 74 -1.71 -9.34 5.31
N ILE A 75 -0.54 -8.96 5.83
CA ILE A 75 0.70 -9.07 5.08
C ILE A 75 1.87 -9.31 6.03
N GLU A 76 2.50 -10.45 5.89
CA GLU A 76 3.59 -10.85 6.77
C GLU A 76 4.80 -9.94 6.62
N GLY A 77 5.42 -9.60 7.76
CA GLY A 77 6.65 -8.83 7.77
C GLY A 77 6.48 -7.32 7.70
N ILE A 78 5.24 -6.83 7.63
CA ILE A 78 4.94 -5.40 7.55
C ILE A 78 4.22 -4.96 8.81
N VAL A 79 4.56 -3.77 9.32
CA VAL A 79 3.88 -3.17 10.48
C VAL A 79 3.07 -1.95 10.01
N GLY A 80 1.91 -1.75 10.63
CA GLY A 80 1.03 -0.64 10.30
C GLY A 80 0.23 -0.86 9.03
N GLN A 81 -0.68 0.07 8.74
CA GLN A 81 -1.45 0.05 7.51
C GLN A 81 -0.54 0.35 6.32
N CYS A 82 -0.68 -0.41 5.27
CA CYS A 82 0.08 -0.24 4.05
C CYS A 82 -0.85 -0.32 2.84
N PHE A 83 -0.32 -0.05 1.65
CA PHE A 83 -1.15 -0.12 0.46
C PHE A 83 -0.33 -0.42 -0.79
N PHE A 84 -1.03 -0.91 -1.81
CA PHE A 84 -0.47 -1.16 -3.13
C PHE A 84 -0.98 -0.13 -4.10
N ILE A 85 -0.11 0.30 -5.02
CA ILE A 85 -0.42 1.31 -6.02
C ILE A 85 0.22 0.87 -7.34
N ARG A 86 -0.43 1.22 -8.45
CA ARG A 86 0.18 0.99 -9.74
C ARG A 86 1.41 1.88 -9.88
N ALA A 87 2.51 1.32 -10.39
CA ALA A 87 3.75 2.07 -10.52
C ALA A 87 3.57 3.35 -11.36
N ILE A 88 2.69 3.31 -12.37
CA ILE A 88 2.41 4.45 -13.22
C ILE A 88 1.76 5.61 -12.45
N ASP A 89 1.09 5.33 -11.35
CA ASP A 89 0.43 6.34 -10.53
C ASP A 89 1.33 6.89 -9.43
N PHE A 90 2.49 6.30 -9.23
CA PHE A 90 3.45 6.73 -8.20
C PHE A 90 4.49 7.64 -8.84
N LYS A 91 4.50 8.89 -8.41
CA LYS A 91 5.38 9.91 -8.98
C LYS A 91 6.36 10.44 -7.95
#